data_948cf8c06e4daa6e99db3ecc287f2ab1
#
_entry.id   948cf8c06e4daa6e99db3ecc287f2ab1
#
_cell.length_a   1.000
_cell.length_b   1.000
_cell.length_c   1.000
_cell.angle_alpha   90.00
_cell.angle_beta   90.00
_cell.angle_gamma   90.00
#
_symmetry.space_group_name_H-M   'P 1'
#
loop_
_entity.id
_entity.type
_entity.pdbx_description
1 polymer ?
#
loop_
_entity_poly.entity_id
_entity_poly.type
_entity_poly.pdbx_seq_one_letter_code
_entity_poly.pdbx_strand_id
1 'polypeptide(L)'
;MNKTRWTTTLISALLLLASPSANARKWTLQECIDYALAHNIQLRRNLLSRQSAHEDVLQSKAELLPSLTASTSQNVSYNPFPESGRQQVANGYVEMTTDKVYYNGSYAVSFDWTIWNGNQNRMKIQQNQLIEQQAELDSAITANSIQEQIAQIYVQILYTHEALKVNRQSLEYSQANEQRGKEMVEVGQFSQADLAQLSAQRASDEYNVVAQESNLRDYTRQLKQILQLTDDGEDFEVSIPDNVTGDALAEIPGLQTVYTHALASRPELRQQRLALESGALSVRMAKARRLPTVSMQGGVS
;
A
#
# COMPACT_ATOMS: atom_id res chain seq x y z
N MET A 1 8.79 -5.89 -65.17
CA MET A 1 8.00 -5.77 -63.94
C MET A 1 8.08 -7.09 -63.16
N ASN A 2 9.15 -7.42 -62.35
CA ASN A 2 9.17 -8.58 -61.42
C ASN A 2 10.42 -8.64 -60.55
N LYS A 3 11.13 -7.53 -60.32
CA LYS A 3 12.32 -7.50 -59.41
C LYS A 3 12.03 -6.95 -57.98
N THR A 4 10.88 -6.29 -57.76
CA THR A 4 10.54 -5.65 -56.47
C THR A 4 9.77 -6.54 -55.49
N ARG A 5 9.27 -7.70 -55.93
CA ARG A 5 8.51 -8.63 -55.05
C ARG A 5 9.39 -9.62 -54.27
N TRP A 6 10.61 -9.84 -54.70
CA TRP A 6 11.52 -10.78 -54.05
C TRP A 6 12.33 -10.14 -52.90
N THR A 7 12.54 -8.84 -52.94
CA THR A 7 13.24 -8.12 -51.87
C THR A 7 12.38 -7.91 -50.62
N THR A 8 11.06 -7.77 -50.74
CA THR A 8 10.13 -7.61 -49.65
C THR A 8 9.88 -8.91 -48.87
N THR A 9 9.91 -10.07 -49.54
CA THR A 9 9.78 -11.39 -48.91
C THR A 9 11.04 -11.81 -48.14
N LEU A 10 12.24 -11.42 -48.57
CA LEU A 10 13.49 -11.70 -47.86
C LEU A 10 13.67 -10.84 -46.60
N ILE A 11 13.19 -9.59 -46.60
CA ILE A 11 13.23 -8.71 -45.43
C ILE A 11 12.21 -9.17 -44.35
N SER A 12 11.03 -9.66 -44.77
CA SER A 12 10.05 -10.23 -43.82
C SER A 12 10.49 -11.53 -43.18
N ALA A 13 11.30 -12.35 -43.85
CA ALA A 13 11.83 -13.62 -43.32
C ALA A 13 13.00 -13.38 -42.35
N LEU A 14 13.74 -12.26 -42.48
CA LEU A 14 14.87 -11.95 -41.61
C LEU A 14 14.42 -11.31 -40.26
N LEU A 15 13.22 -10.71 -40.20
CA LEU A 15 12.63 -10.13 -38.99
C LEU A 15 12.00 -11.17 -38.05
N LEU A 16 11.78 -12.39 -38.52
CA LEU A 16 11.21 -13.51 -37.70
C LEU A 16 12.25 -14.32 -36.93
N LEU A 17 13.56 -14.08 -37.13
CA LEU A 17 14.64 -14.82 -36.45
C LEU A 17 15.23 -14.08 -35.22
N ALA A 18 14.77 -12.87 -34.94
CA ALA A 18 15.12 -12.15 -33.70
C ALA A 18 14.02 -12.32 -32.65
N SER A 19 13.68 -13.57 -32.31
CA SER A 19 13.02 -13.82 -31.04
C SER A 19 14.08 -13.57 -29.97
N PRO A 20 13.96 -12.54 -29.10
CA PRO A 20 14.80 -12.47 -27.95
C PRO A 20 14.53 -13.76 -27.15
N SER A 21 15.53 -14.59 -26.98
CA SER A 21 15.49 -15.65 -26.00
C SER A 21 15.10 -14.95 -24.69
N ALA A 22 13.88 -15.20 -24.21
CA ALA A 22 13.43 -14.77 -22.90
C ALA A 22 14.28 -15.50 -21.86
N ASN A 23 15.48 -14.98 -21.61
CA ASN A 23 16.24 -15.39 -20.45
C ASN A 23 15.45 -14.89 -19.25
N ALA A 24 14.94 -15.80 -18.45
CA ALA A 24 14.34 -15.50 -17.16
C ALA A 24 15.28 -14.52 -16.42
N ARG A 25 14.78 -13.34 -16.12
CA ARG A 25 15.55 -12.33 -15.39
C ARG A 25 15.74 -12.84 -13.97
N LYS A 26 17.00 -13.10 -13.60
CA LYS A 26 17.35 -13.50 -12.23
C LYS A 26 17.35 -12.26 -11.34
N TRP A 27 16.54 -12.28 -10.32
CA TRP A 27 16.38 -11.17 -9.38
C TRP A 27 17.25 -11.40 -8.14
N THR A 28 18.14 -10.48 -7.86
CA THR A 28 18.89 -10.42 -6.60
C THR A 28 18.02 -9.80 -5.50
N LEU A 29 18.39 -10.01 -4.23
CA LEU A 29 17.69 -9.39 -3.09
C LEU A 29 17.65 -7.86 -3.24
N GLN A 30 18.77 -7.24 -3.61
CA GLN A 30 18.86 -5.79 -3.76
C GLN A 30 17.95 -5.28 -4.89
N GLU A 31 17.94 -5.96 -6.04
CA GLU A 31 17.04 -5.60 -7.15
C GLU A 31 15.57 -5.73 -6.78
N CYS A 32 15.19 -6.75 -5.98
CA CYS A 32 13.84 -6.88 -5.46
C CYS A 32 13.46 -5.71 -4.55
N ILE A 33 14.37 -5.32 -3.65
CA ILE A 33 14.16 -4.18 -2.75
C ILE A 33 14.02 -2.88 -3.54
N ASP A 34 14.96 -2.59 -4.44
CA ASP A 34 14.97 -1.35 -5.22
C ASP A 34 13.71 -1.23 -6.10
N TYR A 35 13.32 -2.33 -6.73
CA TYR A 35 12.10 -2.38 -7.53
C TYR A 35 10.84 -2.12 -6.68
N ALA A 36 10.73 -2.80 -5.53
CA ALA A 36 9.60 -2.62 -4.64
C ALA A 36 9.50 -1.18 -4.11
N LEU A 37 10.62 -0.59 -3.70
CA LEU A 37 10.65 0.81 -3.22
C LEU A 37 10.23 1.81 -4.31
N ALA A 38 10.53 1.51 -5.59
CA ALA A 38 10.17 2.37 -6.71
C ALA A 38 8.70 2.24 -7.13
N HIS A 39 8.10 1.04 -7.02
CA HIS A 39 6.80 0.72 -7.63
C HIS A 39 5.69 0.42 -6.64
N ASN A 40 6.00 0.25 -5.34
CA ASN A 40 5.03 -0.19 -4.35
C ASN A 40 3.90 0.83 -4.14
N ILE A 41 2.65 0.38 -4.32
CA ILE A 41 1.44 1.20 -4.19
C ILE A 41 1.29 1.76 -2.77
N GLN A 42 1.71 1.02 -1.73
CA GLN A 42 1.61 1.48 -0.35
C GLN A 42 2.52 2.69 -0.08
N LEU A 43 3.74 2.69 -0.62
CA LEU A 43 4.63 3.86 -0.55
C LEU A 43 4.06 5.05 -1.31
N ARG A 44 3.50 4.81 -2.51
CA ARG A 44 2.82 5.87 -3.27
C ARG A 44 1.62 6.44 -2.52
N ARG A 45 0.85 5.59 -1.85
CA ARG A 45 -0.25 6.03 -0.98
C ARG A 45 0.24 6.89 0.18
N ASN A 46 1.35 6.53 0.83
CA ASN A 46 1.93 7.32 1.91
C ASN A 46 2.41 8.68 1.42
N LEU A 47 2.99 8.78 0.22
CA LEU A 47 3.35 10.07 -0.40
C LEU A 47 2.13 10.96 -0.61
N LEU A 48 1.03 10.41 -1.11
CA LEU A 48 -0.23 11.15 -1.26
C LEU A 48 -0.82 11.56 0.10
N SER A 49 -0.72 10.70 1.12
CA SER A 49 -1.14 11.03 2.49
C SER A 49 -0.33 12.20 3.06
N ARG A 50 1.00 12.23 2.83
CA ARG A 50 1.85 13.36 3.20
C ARG A 50 1.44 14.64 2.47
N GLN A 51 1.15 14.58 1.17
CA GLN A 51 0.66 15.74 0.42
C GLN A 51 -0.68 16.24 0.98
N SER A 52 -1.61 15.34 1.31
CA SER A 52 -2.87 15.72 1.96
C SER A 52 -2.62 16.40 3.31
N ALA A 53 -1.72 15.87 4.13
CA ALA A 53 -1.37 16.49 5.41
C ALA A 53 -0.72 17.88 5.24
N HIS A 54 0.05 18.08 4.15
CA HIS A 54 0.59 19.39 3.79
C HIS A 54 -0.53 20.39 3.46
N GLU A 55 -1.52 19.98 2.65
CA GLU A 55 -2.69 20.81 2.33
C GLU A 55 -3.50 21.13 3.58
N ASP A 56 -3.63 20.20 4.53
CA ASP A 56 -4.28 20.45 5.83
C ASP A 56 -3.55 21.53 6.65
N VAL A 57 -2.22 21.60 6.54
CA VAL A 57 -1.44 22.71 7.13
C VAL A 57 -1.77 24.03 6.45
N LEU A 58 -1.85 24.07 5.11
CA LEU A 58 -2.20 25.27 4.36
C LEU A 58 -3.63 25.70 4.67
N GLN A 59 -4.58 24.77 4.72
CA GLN A 59 -5.97 25.03 5.11
C GLN A 59 -6.05 25.61 6.52
N SER A 60 -5.34 25.02 7.48
CA SER A 60 -5.35 25.54 8.85
C SER A 60 -4.73 26.94 8.99
N LYS A 61 -3.77 27.30 8.12
CA LYS A 61 -3.27 28.67 8.02
C LYS A 61 -4.29 29.61 7.41
N ALA A 62 -5.05 29.15 6.39
CA ALA A 62 -6.12 29.92 5.78
C ALA A 62 -7.27 30.21 6.76
N GLU A 63 -7.52 29.36 7.76
CA GLU A 63 -8.50 29.56 8.82
C GLU A 63 -8.19 30.80 9.71
N LEU A 64 -7.00 31.38 9.64
CA LEU A 64 -6.66 32.66 10.27
C LEU A 64 -7.18 33.87 9.49
N LEU A 65 -7.54 33.68 8.22
CA LEU A 65 -8.07 34.72 7.33
C LEU A 65 -9.58 34.73 7.39
N PRO A 66 -10.23 35.87 7.02
CA PRO A 66 -11.68 35.90 6.87
C PRO A 66 -12.13 34.99 5.72
N SER A 67 -13.22 34.27 5.94
CA SER A 67 -13.91 33.51 4.89
C SER A 67 -14.98 34.39 4.23
N LEU A 68 -15.07 34.34 2.91
CA LEU A 68 -16.09 35.02 2.12
C LEU A 68 -16.96 33.94 1.44
N THR A 69 -18.27 34.02 1.70
CA THR A 69 -19.24 33.11 1.13
C THR A 69 -20.29 33.89 0.34
N ALA A 70 -20.46 33.52 -0.94
CA ALA A 70 -21.57 33.99 -1.75
C ALA A 70 -22.57 32.83 -1.93
N SER A 71 -23.84 33.13 -1.64
CA SER A 71 -24.91 32.15 -1.77
C SER A 71 -26.06 32.70 -2.59
N THR A 72 -26.69 31.87 -3.37
CA THR A 72 -27.95 32.17 -4.04
C THR A 72 -28.93 31.03 -3.75
N SER A 73 -30.14 31.38 -3.41
CA SER A 73 -31.23 30.45 -3.24
C SER A 73 -32.37 30.84 -4.15
N GLN A 74 -32.82 29.93 -4.98
CA GLN A 74 -33.95 30.12 -5.88
C GLN A 74 -35.02 29.09 -5.49
N ASN A 75 -36.18 29.59 -5.10
CA ASN A 75 -37.32 28.74 -4.72
C ASN A 75 -38.50 29.03 -5.67
N VAL A 76 -39.02 27.95 -6.22
CA VAL A 76 -40.23 27.96 -7.04
C VAL A 76 -41.28 27.16 -6.26
N SER A 77 -42.34 27.85 -5.83
CA SER A 77 -43.44 27.21 -5.13
C SER A 77 -44.68 27.22 -6.01
N TYR A 78 -45.30 26.06 -6.15
CA TYR A 78 -46.59 25.91 -6.84
C TYR A 78 -47.68 25.61 -5.82
N ASN A 79 -48.71 26.51 -5.75
CA ASN A 79 -49.88 26.28 -4.94
C ASN A 79 -51.07 25.99 -5.87
N PRO A 80 -51.57 24.74 -5.94
CA PRO A 80 -52.69 24.39 -6.79
C PRO A 80 -54.02 25.05 -6.38
N PHE A 81 -54.13 25.46 -5.11
CA PHE A 81 -55.34 26.08 -4.54
C PHE A 81 -54.96 27.47 -3.94
N PRO A 82 -54.80 28.52 -4.79
CA PRO A 82 -54.50 29.85 -4.30
C PRO A 82 -55.62 30.40 -3.44
N GLU A 83 -55.24 30.89 -2.25
CA GLU A 83 -56.22 31.57 -1.39
C GLU A 83 -56.48 32.94 -1.97
N SER A 84 -57.77 33.28 -2.21
CA SER A 84 -58.22 34.61 -2.53
C SER A 84 -58.71 35.30 -1.26
N GLY A 85 -58.08 36.37 -0.85
CA GLY A 85 -58.44 37.14 0.32
C GLY A 85 -58.91 38.56 -0.07
N ARG A 86 -59.74 39.18 0.78
CA ARG A 86 -60.09 40.60 0.67
C ARG A 86 -59.37 41.38 1.73
N GLN A 87 -58.54 42.32 1.32
CA GLN A 87 -57.90 43.26 2.24
C GLN A 87 -58.66 44.57 2.26
N GLN A 88 -59.02 45.05 3.44
CA GLN A 88 -59.69 46.32 3.60
C GLN A 88 -58.66 47.46 3.45
N VAL A 89 -58.94 48.37 2.54
CA VAL A 89 -58.18 49.61 2.34
C VAL A 89 -59.08 50.80 2.69
N ALA A 90 -58.48 51.96 2.92
CA ALA A 90 -59.20 53.14 3.45
C ALA A 90 -60.53 53.54 2.72
N ASN A 91 -60.72 53.15 1.48
CA ASN A 91 -61.88 53.42 0.65
C ASN A 91 -62.58 52.20 0.04
N GLY A 92 -62.43 50.99 0.63
CA GLY A 92 -63.07 49.79 0.10
C GLY A 92 -62.27 48.45 0.35
N TYR A 93 -62.61 47.44 -0.39
CA TYR A 93 -61.94 46.14 -0.35
C TYR A 93 -61.19 45.93 -1.66
N VAL A 94 -59.96 45.45 -1.58
CA VAL A 94 -59.20 45.02 -2.72
C VAL A 94 -59.09 43.45 -2.67
N GLU A 95 -59.46 42.81 -3.74
CA GLU A 95 -59.28 41.34 -3.86
C GLU A 95 -57.79 41.08 -4.17
N MET A 96 -57.14 40.31 -3.29
CA MET A 96 -55.79 39.81 -3.52
C MET A 96 -55.89 38.36 -3.92
N THR A 97 -55.43 38.02 -5.11
CA THR A 97 -55.26 36.64 -5.56
C THR A 97 -53.78 36.33 -5.54
N THR A 98 -53.40 35.31 -4.82
CA THR A 98 -52.03 34.81 -4.82
C THR A 98 -51.76 34.06 -6.13
N ASP A 99 -50.66 34.30 -6.78
CA ASP A 99 -50.26 33.56 -7.98
C ASP A 99 -50.08 32.06 -7.68
N LYS A 100 -50.52 31.22 -8.59
CA LYS A 100 -50.32 29.76 -8.48
C LYS A 100 -48.85 29.34 -8.47
N VAL A 101 -48.01 30.12 -9.12
CA VAL A 101 -46.56 29.92 -9.16
C VAL A 101 -45.90 31.14 -8.54
N TYR A 102 -45.19 30.90 -7.45
CA TYR A 102 -44.45 31.95 -6.73
C TYR A 102 -42.96 31.70 -6.87
N TYR A 103 -42.25 32.71 -7.36
CA TYR A 103 -40.79 32.72 -7.47
C TYR A 103 -40.21 33.59 -6.36
N ASN A 104 -39.32 32.99 -5.59
CA ASN A 104 -38.55 33.73 -4.59
C ASN A 104 -37.05 33.47 -4.80
N GLY A 105 -36.28 34.50 -5.05
CA GLY A 105 -34.85 34.47 -5.18
C GLY A 105 -34.17 35.30 -4.11
N SER A 106 -33.16 34.77 -3.48
CA SER A 106 -32.29 35.50 -2.58
C SER A 106 -30.82 35.36 -2.99
N TYR A 107 -30.09 36.45 -2.84
CA TYR A 107 -28.66 36.51 -3.09
C TYR A 107 -28.03 37.07 -1.81
N ALA A 108 -27.04 36.41 -1.28
CA ALA A 108 -26.34 36.87 -0.10
C ALA A 108 -24.84 36.74 -0.25
N VAL A 109 -24.12 37.70 0.26
CA VAL A 109 -22.68 37.67 0.43
C VAL A 109 -22.41 37.91 1.90
N SER A 110 -21.72 36.96 2.53
CA SER A 110 -21.34 37.05 3.94
C SER A 110 -19.85 36.87 4.11
N PHE A 111 -19.27 37.48 5.09
CA PHE A 111 -17.93 37.21 5.56
C PHE A 111 -17.96 36.87 7.05
N ASP A 112 -17.10 35.92 7.42
CA ASP A 112 -16.91 35.46 8.77
C ASP A 112 -15.40 35.42 9.09
N TRP A 113 -15.02 36.02 10.22
CA TRP A 113 -13.63 36.06 10.64
C TRP A 113 -13.51 35.78 12.14
N THR A 114 -12.80 34.74 12.49
CA THR A 114 -12.43 34.45 13.87
C THR A 114 -11.12 35.17 14.20
N ILE A 115 -11.20 36.32 14.88
CA ILE A 115 -10.04 37.14 15.22
C ILE A 115 -9.23 36.48 16.33
N TRP A 116 -9.91 35.93 17.33
CA TRP A 116 -9.26 35.25 18.47
C TRP A 116 -10.17 34.21 19.09
N ASN A 117 -9.61 33.02 19.36
CA ASN A 117 -10.30 31.87 19.98
C ASN A 117 -9.43 31.18 21.01
N GLY A 118 -8.73 31.94 21.87
CA GLY A 118 -7.81 31.35 22.82
C GLY A 118 -6.58 30.72 22.20
N ASN A 119 -6.15 31.18 21.02
CA ASN A 119 -5.04 30.60 20.20
C ASN A 119 -5.29 29.21 19.64
N GLN A 120 -6.53 28.70 19.64
CA GLN A 120 -6.83 27.35 19.12
C GLN A 120 -6.40 27.20 17.66
N ASN A 121 -6.68 28.19 16.79
CA ASN A 121 -6.28 28.13 15.38
C ASN A 121 -4.74 28.00 15.22
N ARG A 122 -3.96 28.74 16.02
CA ARG A 122 -2.49 28.63 15.99
C ARG A 122 -2.00 27.27 16.47
N MET A 123 -2.60 26.73 17.54
CA MET A 123 -2.28 25.39 18.02
C MET A 123 -2.69 24.32 17.00
N LYS A 124 -3.78 24.53 16.26
CA LYS A 124 -4.22 23.65 15.17
C LYS A 124 -3.19 23.58 14.04
N ILE A 125 -2.63 24.73 13.65
CA ILE A 125 -1.54 24.78 12.65
C ILE A 125 -0.33 23.96 13.14
N GLN A 126 0.08 24.17 14.39
CA GLN A 126 1.19 23.40 14.98
C GLN A 126 0.88 21.89 15.00
N GLN A 127 -0.34 21.52 15.35
CA GLN A 127 -0.76 20.11 15.35
C GLN A 127 -0.72 19.51 13.94
N ASN A 128 -1.22 20.21 12.93
CA ASN A 128 -1.19 19.75 11.54
C ASN A 128 0.25 19.65 11.01
N GLN A 129 1.16 20.54 11.42
CA GLN A 129 2.60 20.42 11.11
C GLN A 129 3.23 19.16 11.72
N LEU A 130 2.85 18.79 12.93
CA LEU A 130 3.30 17.51 13.54
C LEU A 130 2.71 16.31 12.82
N ILE A 131 1.46 16.38 12.37
CA ILE A 131 0.81 15.32 11.57
C ILE A 131 1.51 15.16 10.22
N GLU A 132 1.88 16.26 9.55
CA GLU A 132 2.65 16.21 8.31
C GLU A 132 4.02 15.52 8.52
N GLN A 133 4.73 15.85 9.60
CA GLN A 133 5.99 15.17 9.96
C GLN A 133 5.78 13.67 10.27
N GLN A 134 4.67 13.31 10.91
CA GLN A 134 4.32 11.90 11.14
C GLN A 134 4.09 11.17 9.81
N ALA A 135 3.35 11.78 8.88
CA ALA A 135 3.11 11.20 7.55
C ALA A 135 4.41 11.02 6.74
N GLU A 136 5.40 11.88 6.93
CA GLU A 136 6.73 11.68 6.35
C GLU A 136 7.44 10.45 6.92
N LEU A 137 7.38 10.26 8.25
CA LEU A 137 7.95 9.08 8.91
C LEU A 137 7.21 7.79 8.56
N ASP A 138 5.91 7.84 8.29
CA ASP A 138 5.14 6.68 7.81
C ASP A 138 5.71 6.07 6.52
N SER A 139 6.21 6.90 5.62
CA SER A 139 6.87 6.42 4.41
C SER A 139 8.15 5.65 4.73
N ALA A 140 8.96 6.14 5.65
CA ALA A 140 10.19 5.46 6.07
C ALA A 140 9.91 4.14 6.81
N ILE A 141 8.91 4.13 7.70
CA ILE A 141 8.46 2.92 8.41
C ILE A 141 7.97 1.87 7.41
N THR A 142 7.14 2.28 6.46
CA THR A 142 6.61 1.37 5.42
C THR A 142 7.73 0.84 4.53
N ALA A 143 8.70 1.68 4.14
CA ALA A 143 9.85 1.24 3.35
C ALA A 143 10.67 0.17 4.10
N ASN A 144 10.95 0.39 5.38
CA ASN A 144 11.66 -0.59 6.21
C ASN A 144 10.88 -1.91 6.33
N SER A 145 9.55 -1.84 6.54
CA SER A 145 8.71 -3.02 6.61
C SER A 145 8.68 -3.83 5.32
N ILE A 146 8.62 -3.15 4.16
CA ILE A 146 8.68 -3.81 2.84
C ILE A 146 10.04 -4.48 2.63
N GLN A 147 11.15 -3.81 2.96
CA GLN A 147 12.49 -4.39 2.87
C GLN A 147 12.62 -5.64 3.74
N GLU A 148 12.12 -5.59 4.97
CA GLU A 148 12.14 -6.73 5.90
C GLU A 148 11.33 -7.91 5.34
N GLN A 149 10.10 -7.67 4.85
CA GLN A 149 9.26 -8.70 4.28
C GLN A 149 9.91 -9.35 3.04
N ILE A 150 10.50 -8.53 2.15
CA ILE A 150 11.21 -9.04 0.97
C ILE A 150 12.39 -9.90 1.41
N ALA A 151 13.21 -9.43 2.36
CA ALA A 151 14.37 -10.18 2.85
C ALA A 151 13.96 -11.52 3.47
N GLN A 152 12.91 -11.54 4.29
CA GLN A 152 12.40 -12.77 4.91
C GLN A 152 11.94 -13.79 3.85
N ILE A 153 11.14 -13.37 2.88
CA ILE A 153 10.64 -14.28 1.84
C ILE A 153 11.77 -14.72 0.92
N TYR A 154 12.70 -13.83 0.58
CA TYR A 154 13.86 -14.15 -0.24
C TYR A 154 14.72 -15.24 0.41
N VAL A 155 15.05 -15.08 1.70
CA VAL A 155 15.79 -16.09 2.48
C VAL A 155 14.99 -17.41 2.56
N GLN A 156 13.66 -17.33 2.72
CA GLN A 156 12.82 -18.54 2.74
C GLN A 156 12.83 -19.28 1.39
N ILE A 157 12.88 -18.55 0.26
CA ILE A 157 13.04 -19.14 -1.07
C ILE A 157 14.39 -19.86 -1.17
N LEU A 158 15.49 -19.21 -0.75
CA LEU A 158 16.82 -19.81 -0.77
C LEU A 158 16.88 -21.09 0.08
N TYR A 159 16.38 -21.03 1.30
CA TYR A 159 16.31 -22.19 2.20
C TYR A 159 15.49 -23.33 1.59
N THR A 160 14.31 -23.03 1.06
CA THR A 160 13.42 -24.05 0.48
C THR A 160 14.02 -24.66 -0.78
N HIS A 161 14.74 -23.88 -1.59
CA HIS A 161 15.47 -24.38 -2.76
C HIS A 161 16.56 -25.40 -2.37
N GLU A 162 17.36 -25.09 -1.35
CA GLU A 162 18.39 -26.03 -0.87
C GLU A 162 17.78 -27.27 -0.20
N ALA A 163 16.70 -27.10 0.58
CA ALA A 163 15.96 -28.20 1.16
C ALA A 163 15.37 -29.14 0.07
N LEU A 164 14.86 -28.57 -1.02
CA LEU A 164 14.37 -29.34 -2.17
C LEU A 164 15.46 -30.16 -2.80
N LYS A 165 16.66 -29.61 -2.96
CA LYS A 165 17.83 -30.36 -3.50
C LYS A 165 18.20 -31.55 -2.61
N VAL A 166 18.23 -31.36 -1.28
CA VAL A 166 18.50 -32.45 -0.33
C VAL A 166 17.39 -33.50 -0.37
N ASN A 167 16.11 -33.10 -0.41
CA ASN A 167 14.99 -34.04 -0.47
C ASN A 167 15.00 -34.85 -1.78
N ARG A 168 15.37 -34.25 -2.90
CA ARG A 168 15.52 -34.95 -4.18
C ARG A 168 16.65 -36.01 -4.11
N GLN A 169 17.77 -35.71 -3.47
CA GLN A 169 18.83 -36.68 -3.22
C GLN A 169 18.34 -37.81 -2.31
N SER A 170 17.62 -37.53 -1.24
CA SER A 170 17.04 -38.54 -0.36
C SER A 170 16.08 -39.47 -1.11
N LEU A 171 15.23 -38.90 -1.98
CA LEU A 171 14.32 -39.65 -2.83
C LEU A 171 15.09 -40.58 -3.80
N GLU A 172 16.15 -40.08 -4.42
CA GLU A 172 17.00 -40.90 -5.30
C GLU A 172 17.60 -42.10 -4.54
N TYR A 173 18.11 -41.90 -3.31
CA TYR A 173 18.62 -42.98 -2.47
C TYR A 173 17.53 -43.98 -2.06
N SER A 174 16.34 -43.52 -1.68
CA SER A 174 15.25 -44.42 -1.29
C SER A 174 14.68 -45.21 -2.48
N GLN A 175 14.64 -44.62 -3.67
CA GLN A 175 14.29 -45.30 -4.92
C GLN A 175 15.30 -46.41 -5.25
N ALA A 176 16.60 -46.12 -5.14
CA ALA A 176 17.64 -47.12 -5.37
C ALA A 176 17.58 -48.26 -4.33
N ASN A 177 17.29 -47.96 -3.06
CA ASN A 177 17.12 -48.94 -2.00
C ASN A 177 15.88 -49.82 -2.21
N GLU A 178 14.73 -49.22 -2.61
CA GLU A 178 13.52 -49.99 -2.93
C GLU A 178 13.76 -50.91 -4.10
N GLN A 179 14.45 -50.46 -5.16
CA GLN A 179 14.80 -51.31 -6.31
C GLN A 179 15.68 -52.48 -5.89
N ARG A 180 16.73 -52.25 -5.09
CA ARG A 180 17.57 -53.31 -4.52
C ARG A 180 16.76 -54.27 -3.65
N GLY A 181 15.83 -53.73 -2.84
CA GLY A 181 14.92 -54.53 -2.01
C GLY A 181 14.05 -55.49 -2.84
N LYS A 182 13.53 -55.04 -4.00
CA LYS A 182 12.77 -55.88 -4.94
C LYS A 182 13.60 -57.05 -5.44
N GLU A 183 14.84 -56.77 -5.87
CA GLU A 183 15.76 -57.80 -6.34
C GLU A 183 16.11 -58.81 -5.23
N MET A 184 16.29 -58.37 -3.97
CA MET A 184 16.55 -59.22 -2.83
C MET A 184 15.35 -60.10 -2.45
N VAL A 185 14.11 -59.61 -2.63
CA VAL A 185 12.90 -60.43 -2.44
C VAL A 185 12.80 -61.51 -3.50
N GLU A 186 13.14 -61.22 -4.77
CA GLU A 186 13.11 -62.18 -5.87
C GLU A 186 14.08 -63.36 -5.64
N VAL A 187 15.24 -63.08 -5.03
CA VAL A 187 16.22 -64.13 -4.68
C VAL A 187 16.01 -64.73 -3.28
N GLY A 188 14.93 -64.35 -2.59
CA GLY A 188 14.53 -64.91 -1.28
C GLY A 188 15.36 -64.42 -0.08
N GLN A 189 16.12 -63.33 -0.24
CA GLN A 189 16.96 -62.76 0.85
C GLN A 189 16.21 -61.73 1.71
N PHE A 190 15.15 -61.11 1.19
CA PHE A 190 14.30 -60.16 1.91
C PHE A 190 12.87 -60.68 2.01
N SER A 191 12.18 -60.30 3.08
CA SER A 191 10.75 -60.53 3.21
C SER A 191 9.93 -59.47 2.49
N GLN A 192 8.67 -59.81 2.15
CA GLN A 192 7.72 -58.82 1.63
C GLN A 192 7.47 -57.65 2.61
N ALA A 193 7.60 -57.90 3.92
CA ALA A 193 7.48 -56.86 4.94
C ALA A 193 8.63 -55.84 4.87
N ASP A 194 9.89 -56.32 4.64
CA ASP A 194 11.04 -55.44 4.49
C ASP A 194 10.91 -54.57 3.22
N LEU A 195 10.45 -55.14 2.11
CA LEU A 195 10.19 -54.41 0.89
C LEU A 195 9.08 -53.33 1.10
N ALA A 196 8.00 -53.68 1.82
CA ALA A 196 6.93 -52.74 2.13
C ALA A 196 7.45 -51.53 2.94
N GLN A 197 8.40 -51.74 3.86
CA GLN A 197 9.05 -50.68 4.62
C GLN A 197 9.88 -49.75 3.72
N LEU A 198 10.66 -50.32 2.78
CA LEU A 198 11.43 -49.52 1.80
C LEU A 198 10.50 -48.70 0.89
N SER A 199 9.40 -49.30 0.43
CA SER A 199 8.40 -48.64 -0.39
C SER A 199 7.71 -47.48 0.39
N ALA A 200 7.43 -47.67 1.67
CA ALA A 200 6.87 -46.64 2.53
C ALA A 200 7.85 -45.46 2.71
N GLN A 201 9.15 -45.74 2.90
CA GLN A 201 10.18 -44.71 2.98
C GLN A 201 10.27 -43.90 1.68
N ARG A 202 10.34 -44.60 0.51
CA ARG A 202 10.33 -43.91 -0.79
C ARG A 202 9.10 -43.00 -0.97
N ALA A 203 7.91 -43.49 -0.61
CA ALA A 203 6.68 -42.69 -0.70
C ALA A 203 6.71 -41.46 0.22
N SER A 204 7.31 -41.60 1.40
CA SER A 204 7.51 -40.46 2.32
C SER A 204 8.48 -39.42 1.74
N ASP A 205 9.58 -39.85 1.15
CA ASP A 205 10.57 -38.97 0.54
C ASP A 205 9.99 -38.28 -0.71
N GLU A 206 9.20 -38.99 -1.52
CA GLU A 206 8.47 -38.42 -2.65
C GLU A 206 7.48 -37.33 -2.20
N TYR A 207 6.71 -37.58 -1.13
CA TYR A 207 5.84 -36.59 -0.52
C TYR A 207 6.63 -35.33 -0.08
N ASN A 208 7.79 -35.51 0.57
CA ASN A 208 8.63 -34.41 1.00
C ASN A 208 9.11 -33.54 -0.18
N VAL A 209 9.47 -34.14 -1.30
CA VAL A 209 9.84 -33.41 -2.53
C VAL A 209 8.67 -32.58 -3.03
N VAL A 210 7.49 -33.18 -3.18
CA VAL A 210 6.28 -32.47 -3.68
C VAL A 210 5.88 -31.32 -2.73
N ALA A 211 5.97 -31.55 -1.41
CA ALA A 211 5.68 -30.53 -0.42
C ALA A 211 6.65 -29.34 -0.54
N GLN A 212 7.96 -29.59 -0.69
CA GLN A 212 8.94 -28.51 -0.86
C GLN A 212 8.77 -27.77 -2.20
N GLU A 213 8.43 -28.47 -3.28
CA GLU A 213 8.11 -27.82 -4.56
C GLU A 213 6.89 -26.90 -4.46
N SER A 214 5.88 -27.32 -3.70
CA SER A 214 4.71 -26.49 -3.43
C SER A 214 5.07 -25.25 -2.62
N ASN A 215 5.86 -25.42 -1.55
CA ASN A 215 6.33 -24.31 -0.72
C ASN A 215 7.16 -23.30 -1.53
N LEU A 216 8.07 -23.80 -2.38
CA LEU A 216 8.88 -22.94 -3.24
C LEU A 216 8.02 -22.09 -4.18
N ARG A 217 7.00 -22.69 -4.81
CA ARG A 217 6.05 -21.96 -5.65
C ARG A 217 5.27 -20.92 -4.86
N ASP A 218 4.85 -21.26 -3.64
CA ASP A 218 4.11 -20.34 -2.79
C ASP A 218 4.94 -19.14 -2.36
N TYR A 219 6.18 -19.34 -1.90
CA TYR A 219 7.07 -18.23 -1.54
C TYR A 219 7.42 -17.34 -2.75
N THR A 220 7.66 -17.97 -3.92
CA THR A 220 7.90 -17.23 -5.16
C THR A 220 6.69 -16.36 -5.53
N ARG A 221 5.47 -16.89 -5.40
CA ARG A 221 4.23 -16.16 -5.63
C ARG A 221 4.05 -15.00 -4.63
N GLN A 222 4.36 -15.23 -3.34
CA GLN A 222 4.32 -14.19 -2.31
C GLN A 222 5.31 -13.06 -2.62
N LEU A 223 6.52 -13.39 -3.06
CA LEU A 223 7.51 -12.39 -3.46
C LEU A 223 7.02 -11.57 -4.65
N LYS A 224 6.52 -12.21 -5.71
CA LYS A 224 5.89 -11.52 -6.86
C LYS A 224 4.77 -10.57 -6.41
N GLN A 225 3.95 -10.99 -5.44
CA GLN A 225 2.85 -10.17 -4.91
C GLN A 225 3.35 -8.92 -4.17
N ILE A 226 4.42 -9.04 -3.37
CA ILE A 226 5.02 -7.87 -2.68
C ILE A 226 5.67 -6.93 -3.70
N LEU A 227 6.32 -7.46 -4.72
CA LEU A 227 6.89 -6.70 -5.83
C LEU A 227 5.80 -6.10 -6.74
N GLN A 228 4.54 -6.54 -6.61
CA GLN A 228 3.41 -6.14 -7.45
C GLN A 228 3.65 -6.40 -8.94
N LEU A 229 4.39 -7.47 -9.21
CA LEU A 229 4.57 -7.95 -10.58
C LEU A 229 3.25 -8.56 -11.04
N THR A 230 2.67 -8.01 -12.10
CA THR A 230 1.57 -8.64 -12.84
C THR A 230 2.11 -9.86 -13.58
N ASP A 231 1.31 -10.90 -13.70
CA ASP A 231 1.71 -12.19 -14.27
C ASP A 231 1.77 -12.10 -15.82
N ASP A 232 2.58 -11.16 -16.33
CA ASP A 232 2.69 -10.86 -17.77
C ASP A 232 3.61 -11.85 -18.52
N GLY A 233 3.77 -13.07 -18.00
CA GLY A 233 4.48 -14.15 -18.69
C GLY A 233 6.01 -14.04 -18.66
N GLU A 234 6.59 -13.11 -17.91
CA GLU A 234 8.03 -13.11 -17.65
C GLU A 234 8.38 -14.16 -16.61
N ASP A 235 9.29 -15.07 -16.99
CA ASP A 235 9.85 -16.07 -16.07
C ASP A 235 10.62 -15.35 -14.95
N PHE A 236 10.01 -15.30 -13.76
CA PHE A 236 10.61 -14.74 -12.56
C PHE A 236 11.43 -15.81 -11.85
N GLU A 237 12.73 -15.63 -11.80
CA GLU A 237 13.66 -16.51 -11.09
C GLU A 237 14.45 -15.70 -10.06
N VAL A 238 14.55 -16.23 -8.84
CA VAL A 238 15.39 -15.65 -7.79
C VAL A 238 16.83 -16.04 -8.00
N SER A 239 17.75 -15.09 -7.93
CA SER A 239 19.18 -15.36 -8.00
C SER A 239 19.65 -16.05 -6.73
N ILE A 240 20.25 -17.25 -6.89
CA ILE A 240 20.85 -17.99 -5.77
C ILE A 240 22.33 -17.67 -5.76
N PRO A 241 22.87 -17.02 -4.72
CA PRO A 241 24.28 -16.70 -4.65
C PRO A 241 25.10 -17.97 -4.39
N ASP A 242 26.14 -18.18 -5.17
CA ASP A 242 27.03 -19.36 -5.06
C ASP A 242 27.86 -19.38 -3.75
N ASN A 243 28.03 -18.23 -3.08
CA ASN A 243 28.84 -18.09 -1.86
C ASN A 243 28.14 -17.20 -0.80
N VAL A 244 27.36 -17.82 0.07
CA VAL A 244 26.73 -17.14 1.23
C VAL A 244 27.60 -17.18 2.48
N THR A 245 28.69 -17.97 2.48
CA THR A 245 29.43 -18.34 3.69
C THR A 245 30.31 -17.25 4.28
N GLY A 246 30.74 -16.25 3.51
CA GLY A 246 31.65 -15.20 4.01
C GLY A 246 30.99 -14.24 4.99
N ASP A 247 29.84 -13.70 4.62
CA ASP A 247 29.11 -12.70 5.43
C ASP A 247 28.25 -13.34 6.55
N ALA A 248 27.85 -14.60 6.39
CA ALA A 248 27.07 -15.33 7.39
C ALA A 248 27.83 -15.59 8.69
N LEU A 249 29.17 -15.53 8.67
CA LEU A 249 30.05 -15.69 9.84
C LEU A 249 30.55 -14.34 10.40
N ALA A 250 30.08 -13.21 9.86
CA ALA A 250 30.43 -11.90 10.39
C ALA A 250 29.97 -11.75 11.86
N GLU A 251 30.83 -11.16 12.67
CA GLU A 251 30.53 -10.96 14.08
C GLU A 251 29.34 -10.01 14.28
N ILE A 252 28.30 -10.51 14.95
CA ILE A 252 27.08 -9.72 15.25
C ILE A 252 27.45 -8.67 16.29
N PRO A 253 27.14 -7.37 16.08
CA PRO A 253 27.40 -6.33 17.06
C PRO A 253 26.74 -6.63 18.42
N GLY A 254 27.42 -6.26 19.50
CA GLY A 254 26.88 -6.49 20.85
C GLY A 254 25.51 -5.83 21.07
N LEU A 255 24.67 -6.45 21.87
CA LEU A 255 23.28 -6.02 22.14
C LEU A 255 23.16 -4.52 22.47
N GLN A 256 24.08 -4.00 23.31
CA GLN A 256 24.04 -2.60 23.73
C GLN A 256 24.30 -1.63 22.56
N THR A 257 25.18 -1.99 21.64
CA THR A 257 25.47 -1.21 20.43
C THR A 257 24.25 -1.18 19.50
N VAL A 258 23.63 -2.35 19.28
CA VAL A 258 22.41 -2.46 18.45
C VAL A 258 21.27 -1.66 19.08
N TYR A 259 21.08 -1.76 20.39
CA TYR A 259 20.03 -1.04 21.10
C TYR A 259 20.20 0.47 21.04
N THR A 260 21.39 0.99 21.30
CA THR A 260 21.66 2.45 21.23
C THR A 260 21.49 2.98 19.82
N HIS A 261 21.95 2.24 18.81
CA HIS A 261 21.74 2.59 17.41
C HIS A 261 20.25 2.60 17.04
N ALA A 262 19.50 1.59 17.47
CA ALA A 262 18.06 1.50 17.20
C ALA A 262 17.27 2.67 17.85
N LEU A 263 17.62 3.07 19.08
CA LEU A 263 16.99 4.22 19.74
C LEU A 263 17.23 5.55 18.99
N ALA A 264 18.36 5.68 18.30
CA ALA A 264 18.71 6.88 17.55
C ALA A 264 18.13 6.90 16.12
N SER A 265 18.06 5.73 15.47
CA SER A 265 17.77 5.63 14.02
C SER A 265 16.33 5.23 13.68
N ARG A 266 15.61 4.55 14.59
CA ARG A 266 14.27 4.03 14.29
C ARG A 266 13.22 5.12 14.12
N PRO A 267 12.58 5.24 12.94
CA PRO A 267 11.57 6.27 12.68
C PRO A 267 10.31 6.10 13.52
N GLU A 268 9.96 4.88 13.95
CA GLU A 268 8.81 4.58 14.80
C GLU A 268 8.88 5.32 16.14
N LEU A 269 10.08 5.38 16.75
CA LEU A 269 10.27 6.09 18.03
C LEU A 269 10.10 7.60 17.88
N ARG A 270 10.59 8.15 16.76
CA ARG A 270 10.41 9.57 16.44
C ARG A 270 8.93 9.89 16.20
N GLN A 271 8.23 9.02 15.48
CA GLN A 271 6.80 9.16 15.24
C GLN A 271 6.00 9.19 16.54
N GLN A 272 6.29 8.28 17.49
CA GLN A 272 5.62 8.26 18.80
C GLN A 272 5.89 9.52 19.62
N ARG A 273 7.08 10.12 19.54
CA ARG A 273 7.35 11.40 20.18
C ARG A 273 6.52 12.53 19.61
N LEU A 274 6.40 12.60 18.28
CA LEU A 274 5.52 13.58 17.60
C LEU A 274 4.04 13.35 17.97
N ALA A 275 3.61 12.10 18.13
CA ALA A 275 2.26 11.78 18.60
C ALA A 275 2.00 12.29 20.02
N LEU A 276 2.97 12.17 20.92
CA LEU A 276 2.88 12.72 22.29
C LEU A 276 2.78 14.26 22.26
N GLU A 277 3.57 14.94 21.45
CA GLU A 277 3.50 16.41 21.29
C GLU A 277 2.14 16.84 20.72
N SER A 278 1.63 16.14 19.70
CA SER A 278 0.29 16.37 19.13
C SER A 278 -0.80 16.17 20.19
N GLY A 279 -0.69 15.13 21.02
CA GLY A 279 -1.58 14.87 22.15
C GLY A 279 -1.54 16.01 23.19
N ALA A 280 -0.36 16.50 23.51
CA ALA A 280 -0.21 17.64 24.44
C ALA A 280 -0.85 18.93 23.88
N LEU A 281 -0.73 19.19 22.56
CA LEU A 281 -1.44 20.29 21.90
C LEU A 281 -2.96 20.10 21.95
N SER A 282 -3.46 18.89 21.76
CA SER A 282 -4.90 18.58 21.87
C SER A 282 -5.44 18.92 23.26
N VAL A 283 -4.71 18.57 24.34
CA VAL A 283 -5.07 18.95 25.69
C VAL A 283 -5.06 20.46 25.89
N ARG A 284 -4.07 21.18 25.36
CA ARG A 284 -3.99 22.64 25.40
C ARG A 284 -5.15 23.31 24.66
N MET A 285 -5.52 22.81 23.46
CA MET A 285 -6.67 23.27 22.70
C MET A 285 -7.99 23.05 23.46
N ALA A 286 -8.15 21.87 24.11
CA ALA A 286 -9.32 21.60 24.94
C ALA A 286 -9.44 22.56 26.13
N LYS A 287 -8.33 22.93 26.78
CA LYS A 287 -8.30 23.95 27.82
C LYS A 287 -8.63 25.35 27.27
N ALA A 288 -8.15 25.67 26.09
CA ALA A 288 -8.41 26.96 25.45
C ALA A 288 -9.89 27.18 25.07
N ARG A 289 -10.70 26.13 24.93
CA ARG A 289 -12.15 26.19 24.71
C ARG A 289 -12.90 26.89 25.85
N ARG A 290 -12.27 27.04 27.02
CA ARG A 290 -12.85 27.77 28.18
C ARG A 290 -12.68 29.27 28.05
N LEU A 291 -11.85 29.74 27.11
CA LEU A 291 -11.60 31.15 26.87
C LEU A 291 -12.66 31.71 25.91
N PRO A 292 -12.97 33.02 26.01
CA PRO A 292 -13.91 33.65 25.08
C PRO A 292 -13.39 33.60 23.64
N THR A 293 -14.29 33.60 22.68
CA THR A 293 -14.00 33.76 21.26
C THR A 293 -14.41 35.13 20.78
N VAL A 294 -13.54 35.81 20.03
CA VAL A 294 -13.81 37.07 19.38
C VAL A 294 -13.93 36.83 17.89
N SER A 295 -15.09 37.02 17.33
CA SER A 295 -15.35 36.88 15.89
C SER A 295 -15.99 38.17 15.34
N MET A 296 -15.77 38.39 14.06
CA MET A 296 -16.41 39.47 13.28
C MET A 296 -17.14 38.81 12.11
N GLN A 297 -18.39 39.23 11.92
CA GLN A 297 -19.21 38.76 10.82
C GLN A 297 -19.97 39.92 10.21
N GLY A 298 -20.25 39.85 8.91
CA GLY A 298 -21.06 40.84 8.19
C GLY A 298 -21.57 40.24 6.90
N GLY A 299 -22.62 40.83 6.35
CA GLY A 299 -23.18 40.34 5.09
C GLY A 299 -24.18 41.35 4.51
N VAL A 300 -24.46 41.14 3.24
CA VAL A 300 -25.49 41.85 2.45
C VAL A 300 -26.34 40.78 1.77
N SER A 301 -27.68 40.97 1.84
CA SER A 301 -28.65 40.04 1.24
C SER A 301 -29.71 40.83 0.47
#